data_4df571ea7f627292e378cc7b1e635b61
#
_entry.id   4df571ea7f627292e378cc7b1e635b61
#
_cell.length_a   1.000
_cell.length_b   1.000
_cell.length_c   1.000
_cell.angle_alpha   90.00
_cell.angle_beta   90.00
_cell.angle_gamma   90.00
#
_symmetry.space_group_name_H-M   'P 1'
#
loop_
_entity.id
_entity.type
_entity.pdbx_description
1 polymer ?
#
loop_
_entity_poly.entity_id
_entity_poly.type
_entity_poly.pdbx_seq_one_letter_code
_entity_poly.pdbx_strand_id
1 'polypeptide(L)'
;TCLETDPLKVEERYREKEIIKKRLNDIYTNDPAVRAFIDRNVTIFNGTAGQPKSFDLLDELLAKQVYRLSYWQVATEEINYRRFFDINNLAAIRVENPDVFEETHRLVFELVEQGKVTGLRVDHPDGLYNPSEYFDRLQRRCFQIAMKSHLEEVKGDVNLPYDERYIESAITERYEEALQVQKHFKPFYIVAEKILGKGEIMPVEWPLFSTTGYVFLNSLTGIFVDGQNAKTFDTLYRRFTRVQSDFQDVLYRNKKLVMEVAMSSEVNTLGHRLNMITEQNRLTRDFTLNSLTKAITEVIACFPVYRTYVNGPYVRERDRHYIELAVSRAIRRNPVMNESIFLFMKNVLLLGFYPDMTEDEKSSWLNFTMTFQQITGPVMAKGVEDTAFY
;
A
#
# COMPACT_ATOMS: atom_id res chain seq x y z
N THR A 1 9.21 15.57 25.21
CA THR A 1 8.65 16.37 24.11
C THR A 1 8.25 15.46 22.95
N CYS A 2 7.26 15.84 22.14
CA CYS A 2 6.82 15.08 20.95
C CYS A 2 7.89 14.94 19.86
N LEU A 3 9.02 15.59 20.02
CA LEU A 3 10.15 15.65 19.07
C LEU A 3 11.35 14.78 19.49
N GLU A 4 11.22 13.95 20.55
CA GLU A 4 12.29 13.03 20.91
C GLU A 4 12.39 11.90 19.88
N THR A 5 13.56 11.73 19.31
CA THR A 5 13.86 10.75 18.26
C THR A 5 14.81 9.62 18.72
N ASP A 6 15.40 9.74 19.92
CA ASP A 6 16.22 8.69 20.50
C ASP A 6 15.32 7.49 20.86
N PRO A 7 15.53 6.30 20.25
CA PRO A 7 14.68 5.12 20.46
C PRO A 7 14.53 4.72 21.93
N LEU A 8 15.62 4.78 22.71
CA LEU A 8 15.59 4.41 24.13
C LEU A 8 14.73 5.36 24.95
N LYS A 9 14.82 6.67 24.70
CA LYS A 9 14.00 7.67 25.38
C LYS A 9 12.55 7.63 24.91
N VAL A 10 12.30 7.27 23.67
CA VAL A 10 10.94 7.05 23.16
C VAL A 10 10.29 5.88 23.87
N GLU A 11 11.00 4.75 24.01
CA GLU A 11 10.51 3.56 24.72
C GLU A 11 10.27 3.85 26.22
N GLU A 12 11.20 4.51 26.89
CA GLU A 12 11.05 4.94 28.28
C GLU A 12 9.79 5.81 28.47
N ARG A 13 9.60 6.80 27.59
CA ARG A 13 8.42 7.68 27.61
C ARG A 13 7.12 6.90 27.42
N TYR A 14 7.08 5.90 26.51
CA TYR A 14 5.90 5.06 26.34
C TYR A 14 5.61 4.23 27.60
N ARG A 15 6.62 3.63 28.20
CA ARG A 15 6.48 2.87 29.44
C ARG A 15 5.97 3.74 30.59
N GLU A 16 6.56 4.91 30.80
CA GLU A 16 6.12 5.86 31.83
C GLU A 16 4.69 6.34 31.60
N LYS A 17 4.34 6.65 30.36
CA LYS A 17 2.97 7.04 29.99
C LYS A 17 1.95 5.97 30.39
N GLU A 18 2.22 4.71 30.11
CA GLU A 18 1.29 3.62 30.46
C GLU A 18 1.20 3.40 31.99
N ILE A 19 2.31 3.57 32.72
CA ILE A 19 2.30 3.54 34.19
C ILE A 19 1.44 4.69 34.74
N ILE A 20 1.61 5.90 34.23
CA ILE A 20 0.82 7.07 34.66
C ILE A 20 -0.67 6.86 34.38
N LYS A 21 -1.02 6.38 33.18
CA LYS A 21 -2.41 6.08 32.83
C LYS A 21 -3.04 5.04 33.76
N LYS A 22 -2.31 3.97 34.06
CA LYS A 22 -2.77 2.93 34.99
C LYS A 22 -3.03 3.52 36.37
N ARG A 23 -2.08 4.27 36.93
CA ARG A 23 -2.23 4.94 38.22
C ARG A 23 -3.41 5.90 38.25
N LEU A 24 -3.57 6.70 37.21
CA LEU A 24 -4.71 7.63 37.09
C LEU A 24 -6.04 6.87 37.05
N ASN A 25 -6.12 5.79 36.32
CA ASN A 25 -7.30 4.94 36.25
C ASN A 25 -7.62 4.29 37.60
N ASP A 26 -6.61 3.82 38.32
CA ASP A 26 -6.77 3.23 39.66
C ASP A 26 -7.34 4.26 40.68
N ILE A 27 -6.79 5.49 40.67
CA ILE A 27 -7.27 6.58 41.52
C ILE A 27 -8.69 7.00 41.10
N TYR A 28 -8.96 7.16 39.82
CA TYR A 28 -10.28 7.50 39.27
C TYR A 28 -11.33 6.47 39.69
N THR A 29 -10.96 5.19 39.69
CA THR A 29 -11.87 4.08 40.02
C THR A 29 -12.14 4.01 41.50
N ASN A 30 -11.14 4.23 42.35
CA ASN A 30 -11.21 3.95 43.79
C ASN A 30 -11.49 5.20 44.65
N ASP A 31 -11.34 6.42 44.15
CA ASP A 31 -11.58 7.65 44.88
C ASP A 31 -12.73 8.45 44.24
N PRO A 32 -13.92 8.51 44.91
CA PRO A 32 -15.08 9.25 44.42
C PRO A 32 -14.84 10.76 44.29
N ALA A 33 -13.96 11.37 45.08
CA ALA A 33 -13.69 12.79 45.04
C ALA A 33 -12.81 13.12 43.82
N VAL A 34 -11.81 12.29 43.53
CA VAL A 34 -10.97 12.40 42.33
C VAL A 34 -11.80 12.15 41.06
N ARG A 35 -12.68 11.15 41.09
CA ARG A 35 -13.62 10.91 39.96
C ARG A 35 -14.47 12.14 39.69
N ALA A 36 -15.15 12.68 40.69
CA ALA A 36 -15.99 13.87 40.55
C ALA A 36 -15.20 15.09 40.05
N PHE A 37 -13.94 15.25 40.47
CA PHE A 37 -13.05 16.29 39.97
C PHE A 37 -12.73 16.12 38.49
N ILE A 38 -12.35 14.93 38.06
CA ILE A 38 -12.01 14.63 36.67
C ILE A 38 -13.26 14.81 35.78
N ASP A 39 -14.41 14.24 36.15
CA ASP A 39 -15.64 14.31 35.38
C ASP A 39 -16.12 15.77 35.21
N ARG A 40 -15.99 16.58 36.28
CA ARG A 40 -16.30 18.01 36.17
C ARG A 40 -15.36 18.73 35.19
N ASN A 41 -14.06 18.42 35.22
CA ASN A 41 -13.10 19.03 34.25
C ASN A 41 -13.41 18.58 32.84
N VAL A 42 -13.70 17.29 32.61
CA VAL A 42 -14.12 16.78 31.28
C VAL A 42 -15.34 17.55 30.78
N THR A 43 -16.33 17.78 31.66
CA THR A 43 -17.53 18.57 31.30
C THR A 43 -17.18 20.01 30.92
N ILE A 44 -16.26 20.65 31.66
CA ILE A 44 -15.80 22.00 31.35
C ILE A 44 -15.08 22.06 29.98
N PHE A 45 -14.18 21.12 29.72
CA PHE A 45 -13.45 21.06 28.45
C PHE A 45 -14.37 20.76 27.25
N ASN A 46 -15.42 19.95 27.46
CA ASN A 46 -16.37 19.61 26.39
C ASN A 46 -17.27 20.78 25.98
N GLY A 47 -17.27 21.87 26.74
CA GLY A 47 -18.02 23.07 26.42
C GLY A 47 -19.54 22.89 26.43
N THR A 48 -20.24 23.89 25.93
CA THR A 48 -21.71 23.92 25.83
C THR A 48 -22.15 24.28 24.41
N ALA A 49 -22.97 23.46 23.80
CA ALA A 49 -23.52 23.73 22.45
C ALA A 49 -24.23 25.09 22.42
N GLY A 50 -23.95 25.86 21.36
CA GLY A 50 -24.45 27.22 21.22
C GLY A 50 -23.65 28.32 21.93
N GLN A 51 -22.60 27.98 22.69
CA GLN A 51 -21.71 28.92 23.37
C GLN A 51 -20.26 28.72 22.87
N PRO A 52 -19.84 29.36 21.75
CA PRO A 52 -18.54 29.10 21.13
C PRO A 52 -17.34 29.27 22.08
N LYS A 53 -17.34 30.28 22.94
CA LYS A 53 -16.26 30.54 23.92
C LYS A 53 -16.09 29.44 24.97
N SER A 54 -17.12 28.61 25.19
CA SER A 54 -17.00 27.51 26.16
C SER A 54 -16.08 26.39 25.66
N PHE A 55 -15.70 26.39 24.38
CA PHE A 55 -14.77 25.43 23.76
C PHE A 55 -13.30 25.90 23.72
N ASP A 56 -12.99 27.11 24.23
CA ASP A 56 -11.63 27.67 24.15
C ASP A 56 -10.58 26.76 24.82
N LEU A 57 -10.92 26.14 25.96
CA LEU A 57 -10.02 25.20 26.65
C LEU A 57 -9.82 23.89 25.84
N LEU A 58 -10.83 23.42 25.17
CA LEU A 58 -10.73 22.24 24.29
C LEU A 58 -9.88 22.57 23.06
N ASP A 59 -10.10 23.73 22.46
CA ASP A 59 -9.30 24.20 21.32
C ASP A 59 -7.82 24.33 21.67
N GLU A 60 -7.50 24.95 22.83
CA GLU A 60 -6.14 25.02 23.34
C GLU A 60 -5.51 23.64 23.58
N LEU A 61 -6.28 22.71 24.14
CA LEU A 61 -5.84 21.33 24.35
C LEU A 61 -5.54 20.63 23.02
N LEU A 62 -6.43 20.78 22.03
CA LEU A 62 -6.26 20.18 20.70
C LEU A 62 -5.07 20.79 19.94
N ALA A 63 -4.84 22.09 20.07
CA ALA A 63 -3.69 22.76 19.47
C ALA A 63 -2.32 22.24 19.99
N LYS A 64 -2.29 21.67 21.20
CA LYS A 64 -1.10 21.06 21.82
C LYS A 64 -0.89 19.59 21.44
N GLN A 65 -1.81 18.97 20.70
CA GLN A 65 -1.67 17.57 20.28
C GLN A 65 -0.69 17.43 19.11
N VAL A 66 -0.22 16.19 18.89
CA VAL A 66 0.62 15.81 17.74
C VAL A 66 -0.19 15.61 16.46
N TYR A 67 -1.50 15.73 16.53
CA TYR A 67 -2.42 15.64 15.43
C TYR A 67 -3.32 16.88 15.39
N ARG A 68 -3.83 17.21 14.22
CA ARG A 68 -4.83 18.25 13.99
C ARG A 68 -6.15 17.61 13.62
N LEU A 69 -7.20 17.90 14.36
CA LEU A 69 -8.55 17.59 13.92
C LEU A 69 -8.96 18.55 12.81
N SER A 70 -9.45 18.01 11.73
CA SER A 70 -9.91 18.77 10.57
C SER A 70 -11.24 18.26 10.08
N TYR A 71 -11.98 19.11 9.39
CA TYR A 71 -13.22 18.70 8.73
C TYR A 71 -12.91 17.59 7.71
N TRP A 72 -13.74 16.56 7.65
CA TRP A 72 -13.46 15.35 6.88
C TRP A 72 -13.17 15.58 5.38
N GLN A 73 -13.75 16.62 4.77
CA GLN A 73 -13.50 16.95 3.37
C GLN A 73 -12.06 17.43 3.11
N VAL A 74 -11.37 17.96 4.12
CA VAL A 74 -9.95 18.36 4.01
C VAL A 74 -9.06 17.15 3.70
N ALA A 75 -9.46 15.95 4.10
CA ALA A 75 -8.72 14.73 3.81
C ALA A 75 -8.54 14.45 2.32
N THR A 76 -9.38 14.99 1.46
CA THR A 76 -9.22 14.87 0.00
C THR A 76 -7.93 15.54 -0.48
N GLU A 77 -7.57 16.68 0.11
CA GLU A 77 -6.45 17.52 -0.33
C GLU A 77 -5.22 17.38 0.56
N GLU A 78 -5.41 17.21 1.88
CA GLU A 78 -4.35 17.26 2.89
C GLU A 78 -4.47 16.12 3.89
N ILE A 79 -4.10 14.90 3.50
CA ILE A 79 -3.97 13.76 4.41
C ILE A 79 -2.50 13.34 4.51
N ASN A 80 -2.03 13.05 5.72
CA ASN A 80 -0.62 12.70 5.97
C ASN A 80 -0.41 11.23 6.36
N TYR A 81 -1.40 10.39 6.07
CA TYR A 81 -1.31 8.93 6.18
C TYR A 81 -1.87 8.28 4.90
N ARG A 82 -1.42 7.08 4.58
CA ARG A 82 -1.96 6.32 3.46
C ARG A 82 -3.28 5.67 3.88
N ARG A 83 -4.28 5.75 3.00
CA ARG A 83 -5.59 5.15 3.19
C ARG A 83 -5.71 3.81 2.47
N PHE A 84 -6.65 2.99 2.88
CA PHE A 84 -7.15 1.90 2.06
C PHE A 84 -8.08 2.50 1.01
N PHE A 85 -7.64 2.52 -0.25
CA PHE A 85 -8.25 3.29 -1.34
C PHE A 85 -8.40 4.79 -0.97
N ASP A 86 -9.63 5.29 -0.89
CA ASP A 86 -10.02 6.65 -0.56
C ASP A 86 -10.79 6.76 0.78
N ILE A 87 -10.78 5.68 1.58
CA ILE A 87 -11.57 5.59 2.82
C ILE A 87 -10.80 6.21 3.99
N ASN A 88 -11.25 7.38 4.45
CA ASN A 88 -10.54 8.20 5.45
C ASN A 88 -10.32 7.50 6.81
N ASN A 89 -11.22 6.62 7.24
CA ASN A 89 -11.14 5.94 8.52
C ASN A 89 -10.43 4.57 8.46
N LEU A 90 -9.87 4.21 7.30
CA LEU A 90 -9.07 3.00 7.10
C LEU A 90 -7.62 3.38 6.80
N ALA A 91 -6.85 3.67 7.84
CA ALA A 91 -5.42 3.91 7.71
C ALA A 91 -4.67 2.62 7.32
N ALA A 92 -3.85 2.71 6.29
CA ALA A 92 -3.00 1.59 5.89
C ALA A 92 -1.80 1.47 6.84
N ILE A 93 -1.51 0.27 7.28
CA ILE A 93 -0.38 -0.06 8.15
C ILE A 93 0.87 -0.46 7.36
N ARG A 94 2.02 -0.34 7.97
CA ARG A 94 3.33 -0.61 7.35
C ARG A 94 3.74 -2.06 7.58
N VAL A 95 3.06 -3.00 6.92
CA VAL A 95 3.37 -4.45 7.06
C VAL A 95 4.74 -4.85 6.49
N GLU A 96 5.41 -3.96 5.75
CA GLU A 96 6.80 -4.13 5.35
C GLU A 96 7.77 -4.09 6.55
N ASN A 97 7.37 -3.46 7.69
CA ASN A 97 8.08 -3.57 8.96
C ASN A 97 7.83 -4.95 9.56
N PRO A 98 8.89 -5.72 9.90
CA PRO A 98 8.76 -7.08 10.45
C PRO A 98 7.94 -7.15 11.73
N ASP A 99 8.11 -6.21 12.67
CA ASP A 99 7.38 -6.20 13.95
C ASP A 99 5.88 -5.96 13.74
N VAL A 100 5.53 -5.06 12.79
CA VAL A 100 4.13 -4.81 12.41
C VAL A 100 3.53 -6.03 11.72
N PHE A 101 4.30 -6.70 10.87
CA PHE A 101 3.86 -7.94 10.21
C PHE A 101 3.54 -9.02 11.26
N GLU A 102 4.45 -9.33 12.18
CA GLU A 102 4.24 -10.34 13.21
C GLU A 102 3.03 -10.02 14.10
N GLU A 103 2.92 -8.79 14.59
CA GLU A 103 1.82 -8.40 15.48
C GLU A 103 0.45 -8.46 14.77
N THR A 104 0.37 -8.00 13.53
CA THR A 104 -0.91 -8.00 12.79
C THR A 104 -1.33 -9.38 12.29
N HIS A 105 -0.39 -10.32 12.15
CA HIS A 105 -0.68 -11.69 11.72
C HIS A 105 -0.73 -12.69 12.87
N ARG A 106 -0.48 -12.27 14.11
CA ARG A 106 -0.42 -13.16 15.27
C ARG A 106 -1.62 -14.11 15.34
N LEU A 107 -2.84 -13.58 15.31
CA LEU A 107 -4.05 -14.41 15.34
C LEU A 107 -4.15 -15.38 14.16
N VAL A 108 -3.74 -14.94 12.98
CA VAL A 108 -3.76 -15.79 11.78
C VAL A 108 -2.80 -16.96 11.95
N PHE A 109 -1.59 -16.69 12.44
CA PHE A 109 -0.58 -17.73 12.68
C PHE A 109 -0.99 -18.70 13.80
N GLU A 110 -1.59 -18.20 14.88
CA GLU A 110 -2.18 -19.06 15.93
C GLU A 110 -3.25 -20.02 15.37
N LEU A 111 -4.10 -19.56 14.46
CA LEU A 111 -5.12 -20.40 13.82
C LEU A 111 -4.53 -21.42 12.85
N VAL A 112 -3.45 -21.06 12.15
CA VAL A 112 -2.70 -22.00 11.28
C VAL A 112 -2.02 -23.06 12.14
N GLU A 113 -1.35 -22.69 13.23
CA GLU A 113 -0.69 -23.60 14.18
C GLU A 113 -1.68 -24.60 14.81
N GLN A 114 -2.88 -24.14 15.14
CA GLN A 114 -3.95 -24.99 15.66
C GLN A 114 -4.64 -25.87 14.58
N GLY A 115 -4.19 -25.82 13.33
CA GLY A 115 -4.79 -26.54 12.20
C GLY A 115 -6.21 -26.09 11.83
N LYS A 116 -6.69 -24.97 12.40
CA LYS A 116 -8.02 -24.42 12.11
C LYS A 116 -8.12 -23.71 10.77
N VAL A 117 -6.99 -23.24 10.26
CA VAL A 117 -6.84 -22.57 8.97
C VAL A 117 -5.80 -23.33 8.15
N THR A 118 -6.20 -23.81 6.98
CA THR A 118 -5.36 -24.60 6.06
C THR A 118 -5.02 -23.85 4.76
N GLY A 119 -5.48 -22.62 4.61
CA GLY A 119 -5.18 -21.76 3.48
C GLY A 119 -5.59 -20.33 3.74
N LEU A 120 -4.99 -19.38 3.01
CA LEU A 120 -5.21 -17.95 3.15
C LEU A 120 -5.65 -17.33 1.83
N ARG A 121 -6.60 -16.41 1.92
CA ARG A 121 -6.91 -15.45 0.87
C ARG A 121 -6.41 -14.09 1.29
N VAL A 122 -5.51 -13.50 0.51
CA VAL A 122 -5.00 -12.16 0.74
C VAL A 122 -5.76 -11.18 -0.14
N ASP A 123 -6.40 -10.22 0.51
CA ASP A 123 -7.16 -9.15 -0.13
C ASP A 123 -6.23 -7.99 -0.53
N HIS A 124 -6.47 -7.41 -1.69
CA HIS A 124 -5.80 -6.21 -2.21
C HIS A 124 -4.25 -6.18 -2.03
N PRO A 125 -3.51 -7.22 -2.43
CA PRO A 125 -2.05 -7.21 -2.29
C PRO A 125 -1.37 -6.11 -3.11
N ASP A 126 -2.05 -5.58 -4.15
CA ASP A 126 -1.57 -4.45 -4.94
C ASP A 126 -1.44 -3.15 -4.12
N GLY A 127 -2.10 -3.05 -2.97
CA GLY A 127 -1.94 -1.96 -2.01
C GLY A 127 -0.67 -2.03 -1.16
N LEU A 128 0.01 -3.18 -1.11
CA LEU A 128 1.22 -3.37 -0.32
C LEU A 128 2.42 -2.61 -0.91
N TYR A 129 3.37 -2.23 -0.04
CA TYR A 129 4.62 -1.62 -0.47
C TYR A 129 5.45 -2.59 -1.31
N ASN A 130 5.69 -3.82 -0.80
CA ASN A 130 6.37 -4.91 -1.49
C ASN A 130 5.56 -6.22 -1.40
N PRO A 131 4.64 -6.48 -2.33
CA PRO A 131 3.83 -7.69 -2.31
C PRO A 131 4.65 -8.98 -2.35
N SER A 132 5.73 -9.00 -3.11
CA SER A 132 6.60 -10.17 -3.26
C SER A 132 7.20 -10.59 -1.94
N GLU A 133 7.77 -9.65 -1.20
CA GLU A 133 8.35 -9.86 0.12
C GLU A 133 7.29 -10.27 1.15
N TYR A 134 6.11 -9.66 1.10
CA TYR A 134 4.99 -10.01 1.97
C TYR A 134 4.60 -11.48 1.82
N PHE A 135 4.43 -11.95 0.58
CA PHE A 135 4.07 -13.34 0.32
C PHE A 135 5.19 -14.33 0.67
N ASP A 136 6.45 -13.95 0.47
CA ASP A 136 7.58 -14.78 0.91
C ASP A 136 7.61 -14.92 2.43
N ARG A 137 7.46 -13.82 3.19
CA ARG A 137 7.36 -13.85 4.65
C ARG A 137 6.19 -14.72 5.13
N LEU A 138 5.04 -14.62 4.46
CA LEU A 138 3.85 -15.38 4.82
C LEU A 138 4.07 -16.89 4.60
N GLN A 139 4.63 -17.29 3.46
CA GLN A 139 4.99 -18.68 3.18
C GLN A 139 6.04 -19.21 4.15
N ARG A 140 7.09 -18.44 4.40
CA ARG A 140 8.16 -18.78 5.33
C ARG A 140 7.61 -19.02 6.73
N ARG A 141 6.75 -18.13 7.21
CA ARG A 141 6.16 -18.23 8.55
C ARG A 141 5.23 -19.44 8.68
N CYS A 142 4.38 -19.69 7.69
CA CYS A 142 3.53 -20.88 7.66
C CYS A 142 4.36 -22.18 7.61
N PHE A 143 5.47 -22.20 6.85
CA PHE A 143 6.39 -23.32 6.82
C PHE A 143 7.05 -23.56 8.18
N GLN A 144 7.51 -22.50 8.86
CA GLN A 144 8.11 -22.61 10.20
C GLN A 144 7.12 -23.20 11.20
N ILE A 145 5.85 -22.77 11.17
CA ILE A 145 4.79 -23.33 12.04
C ILE A 145 4.59 -24.80 11.76
N ALA A 146 4.43 -25.20 10.50
CA ALA A 146 4.23 -26.60 10.12
C ALA A 146 5.40 -27.49 10.54
N MET A 147 6.64 -27.01 10.37
CA MET A 147 7.84 -27.76 10.76
C MET A 147 7.97 -27.90 12.28
N LYS A 148 7.66 -26.81 13.05
CA LYS A 148 7.67 -26.86 14.52
C LYS A 148 6.63 -27.87 15.04
N SER A 149 5.40 -27.81 14.54
CA SER A 149 4.34 -28.76 14.93
C SER A 149 4.73 -30.22 14.65
N HIS A 150 5.31 -30.48 13.46
CA HIS A 150 5.78 -31.83 13.11
C HIS A 150 6.92 -32.30 14.01
N LEU A 151 7.87 -31.42 14.36
CA LEU A 151 8.94 -31.75 15.28
C LEU A 151 8.44 -32.05 16.70
N GLU A 152 7.38 -31.37 17.16
CA GLU A 152 6.76 -31.63 18.46
C GLU A 152 6.05 -33.00 18.50
N GLU A 153 5.38 -33.37 17.41
CA GLU A 153 4.79 -34.69 17.27
C GLU A 153 5.86 -35.81 17.34
N VAL A 154 6.99 -35.61 16.67
CA VAL A 154 8.11 -36.57 16.68
C VAL A 154 8.87 -36.57 18.02
N LYS A 155 8.99 -35.41 18.70
CA LYS A 155 9.64 -35.29 20.02
C LYS A 155 8.93 -36.07 21.11
N GLY A 156 7.65 -36.34 20.98
CA GLY A 156 6.91 -37.22 21.92
C GLY A 156 7.58 -38.58 22.11
N ASP A 157 8.36 -39.04 21.12
CA ASP A 157 9.03 -40.35 21.11
C ASP A 157 10.54 -40.27 21.39
N VAL A 158 11.17 -39.07 21.36
CA VAL A 158 12.66 -38.92 21.50
C VAL A 158 13.02 -37.67 22.27
N ASN A 159 13.73 -37.83 23.39
CA ASN A 159 14.21 -36.72 24.22
C ASN A 159 15.44 -36.06 23.56
N LEU A 160 15.23 -35.16 22.64
CA LEU A 160 16.30 -34.43 21.92
C LEU A 160 16.62 -33.11 22.63
N PRO A 161 17.85 -32.92 23.17
CA PRO A 161 18.25 -31.69 23.83
C PRO A 161 18.71 -30.62 22.82
N TYR A 162 17.82 -30.09 22.01
CA TYR A 162 18.17 -28.99 21.10
C TYR A 162 17.70 -27.65 21.64
N ASP A 163 18.60 -26.64 21.58
CA ASP A 163 18.29 -25.24 21.81
C ASP A 163 17.25 -24.78 20.77
N GLU A 164 16.25 -24.07 21.19
CA GLU A 164 15.17 -23.54 20.35
C GLU A 164 15.72 -22.72 19.16
N ARG A 165 16.79 -21.95 19.40
CA ARG A 165 17.48 -21.18 18.34
C ARG A 165 18.12 -22.07 17.26
N TYR A 166 18.63 -23.23 17.65
CA TYR A 166 19.17 -24.18 16.68
C TYR A 166 18.06 -24.74 15.79
N ILE A 167 16.91 -25.06 16.36
CA ILE A 167 15.74 -25.55 15.61
C ILE A 167 15.26 -24.47 14.63
N GLU A 168 15.15 -23.22 15.06
CA GLU A 168 14.74 -22.11 14.18
C GLU A 168 15.73 -21.88 13.03
N SER A 169 17.03 -21.95 13.31
CA SER A 169 18.07 -21.85 12.28
C SER A 169 17.96 -22.99 11.27
N ALA A 170 17.81 -24.23 11.73
CA ALA A 170 17.71 -25.41 10.88
C ALA A 170 16.43 -25.38 10.00
N ILE A 171 15.30 -24.92 10.54
CA ILE A 171 14.05 -24.76 9.77
C ILE A 171 14.23 -23.69 8.70
N THR A 172 14.91 -22.59 9.04
CA THR A 172 15.18 -21.51 8.08
C THR A 172 16.10 -21.98 6.95
N GLU A 173 17.17 -22.68 7.28
CA GLU A 173 18.09 -23.29 6.30
C GLU A 173 17.34 -24.26 5.38
N ARG A 174 16.47 -25.09 5.94
CA ARG A 174 15.65 -26.04 5.15
C ARG A 174 14.70 -25.35 4.19
N TYR A 175 14.12 -24.21 4.58
CA TYR A 175 13.30 -23.38 3.68
C TYR A 175 14.13 -22.83 2.51
N GLU A 176 15.32 -22.31 2.79
CA GLU A 176 16.24 -21.78 1.74
C GLU A 176 16.70 -22.88 0.79
N GLU A 177 17.04 -24.07 1.31
CA GLU A 177 17.38 -25.24 0.48
C GLU A 177 16.21 -25.62 -0.44
N ALA A 178 14.97 -25.65 0.10
CA ALA A 178 13.78 -25.94 -0.68
C ALA A 178 13.56 -24.94 -1.82
N LEU A 179 13.81 -23.64 -1.58
CA LEU A 179 13.75 -22.60 -2.60
C LEU A 179 14.82 -22.76 -3.69
N GLN A 180 16.02 -23.27 -3.35
CA GLN A 180 17.07 -23.56 -4.34
C GLN A 180 16.68 -24.72 -5.26
N VAL A 181 16.07 -25.77 -4.70
CA VAL A 181 15.64 -26.95 -5.45
C VAL A 181 14.37 -26.68 -6.25
N GLN A 182 13.42 -25.99 -5.66
CA GLN A 182 12.12 -25.69 -6.24
C GLN A 182 11.89 -24.19 -6.29
N LYS A 183 12.17 -23.59 -7.44
CA LYS A 183 12.10 -22.12 -7.68
C LYS A 183 10.77 -21.44 -7.26
N HIS A 184 9.71 -22.20 -7.09
CA HIS A 184 8.38 -21.74 -6.66
C HIS A 184 7.85 -22.61 -5.52
N PHE A 185 8.68 -22.80 -4.48
CA PHE A 185 8.26 -23.53 -3.28
C PHE A 185 7.09 -22.82 -2.59
N LYS A 186 5.98 -23.53 -2.42
CA LYS A 186 4.71 -23.02 -1.87
C LYS A 186 4.20 -23.96 -0.81
N PRO A 187 4.80 -23.94 0.39
CA PRO A 187 4.48 -24.91 1.45
C PRO A 187 3.06 -24.75 2.02
N PHE A 188 2.45 -23.58 1.86
CA PHE A 188 1.10 -23.31 2.36
C PHE A 188 0.19 -22.81 1.23
N TYR A 189 -1.10 -23.18 1.28
CA TYR A 189 -2.05 -22.76 0.27
C TYR A 189 -2.43 -21.29 0.42
N ILE A 190 -1.95 -20.44 -0.48
CA ILE A 190 -2.25 -19.02 -0.50
C ILE A 190 -2.75 -18.63 -1.89
N VAL A 191 -3.87 -17.90 -1.91
CA VAL A 191 -4.42 -17.24 -3.08
C VAL A 191 -4.54 -15.73 -2.82
N ALA A 192 -4.47 -14.94 -3.88
CA ALA A 192 -4.53 -13.48 -3.77
C ALA A 192 -5.69 -12.90 -4.58
N GLU A 193 -6.29 -11.86 -4.07
CA GLU A 193 -7.15 -11.00 -4.87
C GLU A 193 -6.28 -10.17 -5.81
N LYS A 194 -6.28 -10.55 -7.08
CA LYS A 194 -5.52 -9.87 -8.13
C LYS A 194 -6.31 -9.86 -9.42
N ILE A 195 -6.68 -8.66 -9.85
CA ILE A 195 -7.35 -8.44 -11.13
C ILE A 195 -6.27 -8.21 -12.18
N LEU A 196 -6.25 -9.08 -13.17
CA LEU A 196 -5.28 -9.02 -14.26
C LEU A 196 -5.84 -8.23 -15.44
N GLY A 197 -5.04 -7.31 -15.96
CA GLY A 197 -5.32 -6.61 -17.21
C GLY A 197 -5.23 -7.53 -18.44
N LYS A 198 -5.68 -7.06 -19.59
CA LYS A 198 -5.61 -7.82 -20.83
C LYS A 198 -4.16 -8.17 -21.19
N GLY A 199 -3.84 -9.46 -21.23
CA GLY A 199 -2.50 -9.96 -21.52
C GLY A 199 -1.53 -9.89 -20.32
N GLU A 200 -1.96 -9.41 -19.17
CA GLU A 200 -1.18 -9.47 -17.94
C GLU A 200 -1.16 -10.90 -17.39
N ILE A 201 -0.02 -11.33 -16.89
CA ILE A 201 0.15 -12.62 -16.21
C ILE A 201 0.46 -12.39 -14.74
N MET A 202 0.11 -13.36 -13.89
CA MET A 202 0.50 -13.35 -12.49
C MET A 202 2.01 -13.16 -12.35
N PRO A 203 2.47 -12.32 -11.39
CA PRO A 203 3.88 -12.22 -11.08
C PRO A 203 4.45 -13.58 -10.69
N VAL A 204 5.39 -14.08 -11.50
CA VAL A 204 6.00 -15.41 -11.29
C VAL A 204 6.80 -15.49 -9.99
N GLU A 205 7.22 -14.35 -9.46
CA GLU A 205 7.92 -14.22 -8.20
C GLU A 205 7.03 -14.32 -6.95
N TRP A 206 5.70 -14.29 -7.13
CA TRP A 206 4.78 -14.45 -6.00
C TRP A 206 4.59 -15.95 -5.70
N PRO A 207 4.95 -16.41 -4.50
CA PRO A 207 4.79 -17.83 -4.12
C PRO A 207 3.31 -18.14 -3.78
N LEU A 208 2.43 -17.98 -4.78
CA LEU A 208 0.98 -18.17 -4.68
C LEU A 208 0.50 -19.27 -5.60
N PHE A 209 -0.64 -19.89 -5.26
CA PHE A 209 -1.27 -20.88 -6.11
C PHE A 209 -2.03 -20.25 -7.27
N SER A 210 -2.81 -19.19 -7.01
CA SER A 210 -3.61 -18.51 -8.05
C SER A 210 -4.19 -17.19 -7.52
N THR A 211 -5.00 -16.53 -8.39
CA THR A 211 -5.95 -15.48 -7.98
C THR A 211 -7.19 -16.09 -7.34
N THR A 212 -8.00 -15.27 -6.67
CA THR A 212 -9.28 -15.65 -6.06
C THR A 212 -10.42 -15.87 -7.08
N GLY A 213 -10.11 -16.33 -8.29
CA GLY A 213 -11.10 -16.68 -9.31
C GLY A 213 -11.22 -15.71 -10.47
N TYR A 214 -10.54 -14.54 -10.47
CA TYR A 214 -10.63 -13.57 -11.56
C TYR A 214 -10.16 -14.13 -12.91
N VAL A 215 -9.11 -14.95 -12.93
CA VAL A 215 -8.63 -15.61 -14.16
C VAL A 215 -9.68 -16.59 -14.68
N PHE A 216 -10.29 -17.38 -13.80
CA PHE A 216 -11.37 -18.29 -14.16
C PHE A 216 -12.60 -17.55 -14.67
N LEU A 217 -13.02 -16.48 -13.98
CA LEU A 217 -14.17 -15.65 -14.37
C LEU A 217 -13.97 -15.08 -15.78
N ASN A 218 -12.82 -14.49 -16.07
CA ASN A 218 -12.52 -13.93 -17.38
C ASN A 218 -12.53 -14.99 -18.48
N SER A 219 -12.01 -16.18 -18.20
CA SER A 219 -12.02 -17.29 -19.15
C SER A 219 -13.43 -17.83 -19.39
N LEU A 220 -14.20 -18.01 -18.31
CA LEU A 220 -15.58 -18.53 -18.37
C LEU A 220 -16.50 -17.56 -19.11
N THR A 221 -16.49 -16.26 -18.74
CA THR A 221 -17.35 -15.26 -19.39
C THR A 221 -16.95 -15.00 -20.84
N GLY A 222 -15.65 -15.15 -21.16
CA GLY A 222 -15.13 -15.03 -22.52
C GLY A 222 -15.71 -16.05 -23.51
N ILE A 223 -16.15 -17.22 -23.02
CA ILE A 223 -16.79 -18.25 -23.88
C ILE A 223 -18.10 -17.74 -24.48
N PHE A 224 -18.80 -16.83 -23.79
CA PHE A 224 -20.09 -16.30 -24.23
C PHE A 224 -19.96 -15.01 -25.06
N VAL A 225 -18.75 -14.55 -25.35
CA VAL A 225 -18.48 -13.30 -26.08
C VAL A 225 -17.80 -13.62 -27.42
N ASP A 226 -18.53 -13.42 -28.52
CA ASP A 226 -17.93 -13.47 -29.86
C ASP A 226 -17.26 -12.15 -30.21
N GLY A 227 -15.92 -12.11 -30.05
CA GLY A 227 -15.10 -10.95 -30.34
C GLY A 227 -15.12 -10.46 -31.81
N GLN A 228 -15.56 -11.29 -32.76
CA GLN A 228 -15.68 -10.90 -34.16
C GLN A 228 -16.73 -9.80 -34.35
N ASN A 229 -17.74 -9.74 -33.48
CA ASN A 229 -18.80 -8.75 -33.51
C ASN A 229 -18.46 -7.41 -32.82
N ALA A 230 -17.25 -7.23 -32.27
CA ALA A 230 -16.88 -6.03 -31.51
C ALA A 230 -17.15 -4.72 -32.27
N LYS A 231 -16.78 -4.65 -33.57
CA LYS A 231 -17.03 -3.45 -34.40
C LYS A 231 -18.53 -3.16 -34.63
N THR A 232 -19.32 -4.20 -34.78
CA THR A 232 -20.78 -4.07 -34.95
C THR A 232 -21.40 -3.52 -33.69
N PHE A 233 -21.04 -4.08 -32.51
CA PHE A 233 -21.50 -3.58 -31.23
C PHE A 233 -21.06 -2.16 -30.95
N ASP A 234 -19.81 -1.80 -31.23
CA ASP A 234 -19.34 -0.41 -31.07
C ASP A 234 -20.13 0.56 -31.95
N THR A 235 -20.44 0.19 -33.20
CA THR A 235 -21.23 0.99 -34.12
C THR A 235 -22.66 1.18 -33.60
N LEU A 236 -23.31 0.10 -33.12
CA LEU A 236 -24.66 0.14 -32.54
C LEU A 236 -24.67 1.02 -31.28
N TYR A 237 -23.70 0.85 -30.39
CA TYR A 237 -23.56 1.64 -29.17
C TYR A 237 -23.42 3.13 -29.47
N ARG A 238 -22.51 3.51 -30.36
CA ARG A 238 -22.30 4.90 -30.78
C ARG A 238 -23.54 5.51 -31.41
N ARG A 239 -24.25 4.74 -32.23
CA ARG A 239 -25.51 5.17 -32.85
C ARG A 239 -26.61 5.41 -31.82
N PHE A 240 -26.72 4.53 -30.83
CA PHE A 240 -27.71 4.60 -29.76
C PHE A 240 -27.42 5.73 -28.77
N THR A 241 -26.18 5.78 -28.26
CA THR A 241 -25.78 6.76 -27.21
C THR A 241 -25.42 8.13 -27.78
N ARG A 242 -25.13 8.22 -29.09
CA ARG A 242 -24.54 9.40 -29.77
C ARG A 242 -23.18 9.83 -29.19
N VAL A 243 -22.52 8.98 -28.39
CA VAL A 243 -21.19 9.22 -27.83
C VAL A 243 -20.12 8.84 -28.85
N GLN A 244 -19.18 9.77 -29.11
CA GLN A 244 -18.07 9.56 -30.03
C GLN A 244 -16.76 9.15 -29.34
N SER A 245 -16.72 9.25 -28.01
CA SER A 245 -15.51 8.91 -27.24
C SER A 245 -15.19 7.42 -27.30
N ASP A 246 -13.92 7.10 -27.48
CA ASP A 246 -13.42 5.74 -27.26
C ASP A 246 -13.46 5.38 -25.78
N PHE A 247 -13.64 4.10 -25.47
CA PHE A 247 -13.62 3.60 -24.08
C PHE A 247 -12.32 3.91 -23.37
N GLN A 248 -11.18 3.89 -24.09
CA GLN A 248 -9.88 4.30 -23.53
C GLN A 248 -9.86 5.78 -23.10
N ASP A 249 -10.60 6.65 -23.78
CA ASP A 249 -10.75 8.05 -23.36
C ASP A 249 -11.66 8.20 -22.13
N VAL A 250 -12.66 7.33 -22.01
CA VAL A 250 -13.49 7.26 -20.79
C VAL A 250 -12.64 6.83 -19.60
N LEU A 251 -11.85 5.76 -19.72
CA LEU A 251 -10.92 5.29 -18.69
C LEU A 251 -9.94 6.38 -18.26
N TYR A 252 -9.30 7.03 -19.22
CA TYR A 252 -8.33 8.09 -18.96
C TYR A 252 -8.96 9.26 -18.19
N ARG A 253 -10.14 9.74 -18.63
CA ARG A 253 -10.85 10.84 -17.94
C ARG A 253 -11.28 10.48 -16.53
N ASN A 254 -11.80 9.27 -16.33
CA ASN A 254 -12.27 8.85 -15.02
C ASN A 254 -11.14 8.60 -14.03
N LYS A 255 -10.00 8.08 -14.48
CA LYS A 255 -8.80 8.01 -13.64
C LYS A 255 -8.32 9.40 -13.20
N LYS A 256 -8.33 10.38 -14.12
CA LYS A 256 -7.99 11.77 -13.76
C LYS A 256 -8.98 12.36 -12.78
N LEU A 257 -10.28 12.15 -12.99
CA LEU A 257 -11.33 12.61 -12.10
C LEU A 257 -11.13 12.05 -10.68
N VAL A 258 -10.88 10.76 -10.54
CA VAL A 258 -10.64 10.12 -9.24
C VAL A 258 -9.39 10.69 -8.55
N MET A 259 -8.31 10.91 -9.29
CA MET A 259 -7.12 11.56 -8.74
C MET A 259 -7.39 13.00 -8.27
N GLU A 260 -8.24 13.74 -8.98
CA GLU A 260 -8.59 15.12 -8.64
C GLU A 260 -9.52 15.19 -7.42
N VAL A 261 -10.58 14.37 -7.38
CA VAL A 261 -11.66 14.53 -6.38
C VAL A 261 -11.49 13.66 -5.14
N ALA A 262 -10.74 12.55 -5.21
CA ALA A 262 -10.64 11.59 -4.12
C ALA A 262 -9.21 11.31 -3.65
N MET A 263 -8.20 11.50 -4.52
CA MET A 263 -6.81 11.10 -4.26
C MET A 263 -5.79 12.22 -4.53
N SER A 264 -6.22 13.48 -4.50
CA SER A 264 -5.32 14.60 -4.78
C SER A 264 -4.19 14.71 -3.74
N SER A 265 -4.46 14.37 -2.49
CA SER A 265 -3.45 14.34 -1.42
C SER A 265 -2.33 13.32 -1.69
N GLU A 266 -2.67 12.12 -2.14
CA GLU A 266 -1.70 11.09 -2.49
C GLU A 266 -0.86 11.51 -3.71
N VAL A 267 -1.49 12.08 -4.73
CA VAL A 267 -0.81 12.59 -5.93
C VAL A 267 0.10 13.77 -5.57
N ASN A 268 -0.35 14.70 -4.73
CA ASN A 268 0.45 15.81 -4.23
C ASN A 268 1.68 15.32 -3.44
N THR A 269 1.49 14.29 -2.60
CA THR A 269 2.60 13.66 -1.86
C THR A 269 3.64 13.07 -2.82
N LEU A 270 3.23 12.39 -3.89
CA LEU A 270 4.13 11.93 -4.93
C LEU A 270 4.84 13.09 -5.63
N GLY A 271 4.11 14.17 -5.95
CA GLY A 271 4.68 15.39 -6.52
C GLY A 271 5.79 15.96 -5.67
N HIS A 272 5.56 16.13 -4.37
CA HIS A 272 6.57 16.62 -3.43
C HIS A 272 7.80 15.70 -3.32
N ARG A 273 7.58 14.38 -3.29
CA ARG A 273 8.71 13.42 -3.25
C ARG A 273 9.53 13.47 -4.53
N LEU A 274 8.89 13.55 -5.68
CA LEU A 274 9.60 13.67 -6.96
C LEU A 274 10.35 15.00 -7.06
N ASN A 275 9.76 16.11 -6.55
CA ASN A 275 10.41 17.40 -6.46
C ASN A 275 11.69 17.33 -5.61
N MET A 276 11.66 16.68 -4.44
CA MET A 276 12.86 16.50 -3.63
C MET A 276 13.97 15.73 -4.37
N ILE A 277 13.60 14.77 -5.20
CA ILE A 277 14.56 14.04 -6.04
C ILE A 277 15.13 14.96 -7.13
N THR A 278 14.32 15.81 -7.75
CA THR A 278 14.79 16.72 -8.81
C THR A 278 15.76 17.78 -8.28
N GLU A 279 15.58 18.27 -7.06
CA GLU A 279 16.45 19.26 -6.41
C GLU A 279 17.90 18.75 -6.20
N GLN A 280 18.08 17.44 -6.12
CA GLN A 280 19.40 16.82 -5.94
C GLN A 280 20.24 16.83 -7.23
N ASN A 281 19.64 17.08 -8.41
CA ASN A 281 20.34 17.04 -9.68
C ASN A 281 20.22 18.36 -10.44
N ARG A 282 21.38 18.95 -10.77
CA ARG A 282 21.48 20.21 -11.53
C ARG A 282 20.74 20.24 -12.87
N LEU A 283 20.50 19.09 -13.48
CA LEU A 283 19.81 18.98 -14.78
C LEU A 283 18.29 18.94 -14.64
N THR A 284 17.77 18.72 -13.44
CA THR A 284 16.33 18.51 -13.18
C THR A 284 15.73 19.47 -12.18
N ARG A 285 16.53 20.23 -11.42
CA ARG A 285 16.08 21.19 -10.39
C ARG A 285 15.18 22.32 -10.91
N ASP A 286 15.15 22.53 -12.24
CA ASP A 286 14.30 23.53 -12.86
C ASP A 286 12.89 22.99 -13.16
N PHE A 287 12.62 21.71 -12.89
CA PHE A 287 11.27 21.17 -12.98
C PHE A 287 10.44 21.65 -11.79
N THR A 288 9.31 22.28 -12.07
CA THR A 288 8.44 22.80 -11.02
C THR A 288 7.57 21.73 -10.41
N LEU A 289 7.25 21.85 -9.12
CA LEU A 289 6.31 20.94 -8.42
C LEU A 289 5.01 20.73 -9.21
N ASN A 290 4.45 21.80 -9.77
CA ASN A 290 3.22 21.72 -10.55
C ASN A 290 3.40 20.89 -11.83
N SER A 291 4.50 21.04 -12.55
CA SER A 291 4.77 20.26 -13.77
C SER A 291 5.04 18.79 -13.45
N LEU A 292 5.72 18.51 -12.33
CA LEU A 292 5.97 17.15 -11.86
C LEU A 292 4.66 16.46 -11.43
N THR A 293 3.81 17.14 -10.66
CA THR A 293 2.50 16.61 -10.23
C THR A 293 1.59 16.32 -11.42
N LYS A 294 1.57 17.22 -12.42
CA LYS A 294 0.84 16.98 -13.68
C LYS A 294 1.38 15.77 -14.44
N ALA A 295 2.71 15.63 -14.57
CA ALA A 295 3.30 14.47 -15.25
C ALA A 295 2.97 13.15 -14.52
N ILE A 296 2.99 13.12 -13.18
CA ILE A 296 2.56 11.98 -12.38
C ILE A 296 1.09 11.62 -12.70
N THR A 297 0.20 12.60 -12.64
CA THR A 297 -1.23 12.42 -12.97
C THR A 297 -1.42 11.82 -14.36
N GLU A 298 -0.71 12.34 -15.36
CA GLU A 298 -0.81 11.88 -16.73
C GLU A 298 -0.29 10.45 -16.92
N VAL A 299 0.84 10.11 -16.29
CA VAL A 299 1.40 8.75 -16.35
C VAL A 299 0.49 7.75 -15.66
N ILE A 300 -0.03 8.06 -14.47
CA ILE A 300 -0.99 7.19 -13.76
C ILE A 300 -2.26 6.99 -14.59
N ALA A 301 -2.82 8.06 -15.17
CA ALA A 301 -4.02 7.96 -16.02
C ALA A 301 -3.81 7.06 -17.25
N CYS A 302 -2.58 7.02 -17.78
CA CYS A 302 -2.20 6.19 -18.92
C CYS A 302 -1.72 4.77 -18.56
N PHE A 303 -1.66 4.43 -17.27
CA PHE A 303 -1.18 3.12 -16.83
C PHE A 303 -2.14 2.01 -17.28
N PRO A 304 -1.62 0.92 -17.93
CA PRO A 304 -2.48 -0.09 -18.56
C PRO A 304 -2.91 -1.22 -17.60
N VAL A 305 -2.24 -1.37 -16.46
CA VAL A 305 -2.44 -2.41 -15.44
C VAL A 305 -2.59 -1.78 -14.07
N TYR A 306 -2.98 -2.53 -13.05
CA TYR A 306 -3.11 -2.03 -11.68
C TYR A 306 -1.81 -1.40 -11.17
N ARG A 307 -0.70 -2.12 -11.32
CA ARG A 307 0.62 -1.63 -10.93
C ARG A 307 1.74 -2.45 -11.55
N THR A 308 2.96 -1.96 -11.41
CA THR A 308 4.21 -2.69 -11.59
C THR A 308 4.78 -3.10 -10.23
N TYR A 309 5.81 -3.96 -10.25
CA TYR A 309 6.36 -4.59 -9.04
C TYR A 309 7.87 -4.40 -8.96
N VAL A 310 8.35 -3.22 -9.34
CA VAL A 310 9.75 -2.82 -9.18
C VAL A 310 10.03 -2.70 -7.68
N ASN A 311 10.97 -3.49 -7.16
CA ASN A 311 11.31 -3.57 -5.74
C ASN A 311 12.82 -3.66 -5.47
N GLY A 312 13.63 -3.39 -6.49
CA GLY A 312 15.09 -3.42 -6.41
C GLY A 312 15.73 -3.01 -7.74
N PRO A 313 17.06 -3.02 -7.81
CA PRO A 313 17.79 -2.47 -8.95
C PRO A 313 17.55 -3.22 -10.27
N TYR A 314 17.08 -4.45 -10.21
CA TYR A 314 16.71 -5.22 -11.39
C TYR A 314 15.24 -5.01 -11.72
N VAL A 315 14.99 -4.24 -12.77
CA VAL A 315 13.64 -4.02 -13.31
C VAL A 315 13.31 -5.10 -14.33
N ARG A 316 12.28 -5.89 -14.05
CA ARG A 316 11.82 -6.96 -14.93
C ARG A 316 11.28 -6.40 -16.25
N GLU A 317 11.42 -7.16 -17.33
CA GLU A 317 10.97 -6.77 -18.66
C GLU A 317 9.46 -6.44 -18.72
N ARG A 318 8.66 -7.20 -17.99
CA ARG A 318 7.22 -6.92 -17.83
C ARG A 318 6.96 -5.52 -17.26
N ASP A 319 7.65 -5.16 -16.19
CA ASP A 319 7.45 -3.87 -15.50
C ASP A 319 7.99 -2.72 -16.35
N ARG A 320 9.13 -2.93 -16.99
CA ARG A 320 9.70 -2.00 -17.97
C ARG A 320 8.70 -1.69 -19.08
N HIS A 321 8.13 -2.71 -19.69
CA HIS A 321 7.17 -2.58 -20.78
C HIS A 321 5.96 -1.71 -20.37
N TYR A 322 5.37 -1.96 -19.20
CA TYR A 322 4.20 -1.19 -18.75
C TYR A 322 4.54 0.26 -18.40
N ILE A 323 5.69 0.51 -17.77
CA ILE A 323 6.16 1.87 -17.47
C ILE A 323 6.41 2.65 -18.78
N GLU A 324 7.13 2.08 -19.73
CA GLU A 324 7.43 2.71 -21.02
C GLU A 324 6.16 2.99 -21.83
N LEU A 325 5.21 2.06 -21.82
CA LEU A 325 3.92 2.22 -22.49
C LEU A 325 3.10 3.35 -21.87
N ALA A 326 3.03 3.43 -20.53
CA ALA A 326 2.31 4.47 -19.82
C ALA A 326 2.92 5.86 -20.10
N VAL A 327 4.24 5.98 -20.02
CA VAL A 327 4.96 7.24 -20.29
C VAL A 327 4.80 7.66 -21.75
N SER A 328 4.94 6.75 -22.71
CA SER A 328 4.77 7.05 -24.14
C SER A 328 3.35 7.52 -24.47
N ARG A 329 2.34 6.94 -23.81
CA ARG A 329 0.93 7.39 -23.94
C ARG A 329 0.72 8.77 -23.33
N ALA A 330 1.32 9.03 -22.15
CA ALA A 330 1.23 10.32 -21.49
C ALA A 330 1.85 11.45 -22.33
N ILE A 331 3.03 11.24 -22.89
CA ILE A 331 3.68 12.19 -23.83
C ILE A 331 2.77 12.49 -25.01
N ARG A 332 2.24 11.47 -25.69
CA ARG A 332 1.36 11.66 -26.86
C ARG A 332 0.07 12.42 -26.54
N ARG A 333 -0.48 12.25 -25.34
CA ARG A 333 -1.69 12.98 -24.92
C ARG A 333 -1.41 14.41 -24.50
N ASN A 334 -0.16 14.75 -24.20
CA ASN A 334 0.22 16.05 -23.65
C ASN A 334 1.37 16.72 -24.44
N PRO A 335 1.18 17.01 -25.74
CA PRO A 335 2.24 17.52 -26.61
C PRO A 335 2.76 18.91 -26.23
N VAL A 336 2.05 19.65 -25.38
CA VAL A 336 2.44 20.97 -24.85
C VAL A 336 3.30 20.90 -23.60
N MET A 337 3.33 19.75 -22.91
CA MET A 337 4.17 19.56 -21.75
C MET A 337 5.61 19.24 -22.17
N ASN A 338 6.57 19.69 -21.36
CA ASN A 338 7.97 19.38 -21.61
C ASN A 338 8.23 17.86 -21.49
N GLU A 339 8.62 17.23 -22.59
CA GLU A 339 8.89 15.80 -22.69
C GLU A 339 9.99 15.35 -21.70
N SER A 340 10.98 16.23 -21.42
CA SER A 340 12.08 15.89 -20.51
C SER A 340 11.62 15.50 -19.10
N ILE A 341 10.47 16.04 -18.64
CA ILE A 341 9.88 15.69 -17.35
C ILE A 341 9.41 14.22 -17.34
N PHE A 342 8.74 13.82 -18.40
CA PHE A 342 8.28 12.43 -18.56
C PHE A 342 9.44 11.44 -18.71
N LEU A 343 10.49 11.82 -19.44
CA LEU A 343 11.69 11.00 -19.60
C LEU A 343 12.46 10.86 -18.28
N PHE A 344 12.56 11.94 -17.51
CA PHE A 344 13.12 11.89 -16.16
C PHE A 344 12.31 10.97 -15.25
N MET A 345 10.99 11.15 -15.22
CA MET A 345 10.11 10.27 -14.43
C MET A 345 10.22 8.81 -14.84
N LYS A 346 10.30 8.52 -16.14
CA LYS A 346 10.56 7.16 -16.65
C LYS A 346 11.86 6.62 -16.09
N ASN A 347 12.93 7.43 -16.10
CA ASN A 347 14.24 7.01 -15.59
C ASN A 347 14.18 6.67 -14.09
N VAL A 348 13.48 7.49 -13.30
CA VAL A 348 13.25 7.21 -11.87
C VAL A 348 12.47 5.91 -11.66
N LEU A 349 11.35 5.71 -12.37
CA LEU A 349 10.51 4.52 -12.26
C LEU A 349 11.22 3.23 -12.71
N LEU A 350 12.18 3.34 -13.63
CA LEU A 350 13.00 2.23 -14.11
C LEU A 350 14.31 2.05 -13.33
N LEU A 351 14.51 2.83 -12.26
CA LEU A 351 15.74 2.84 -11.45
C LEU A 351 17.01 2.96 -12.29
N GLY A 352 16.97 3.81 -13.33
CA GLY A 352 18.09 4.12 -14.21
C GLY A 352 19.13 5.00 -13.52
N PHE A 353 19.75 4.47 -12.47
CA PHE A 353 20.71 5.19 -11.63
C PHE A 353 21.89 5.73 -12.41
N TYR A 354 22.29 6.95 -12.10
CA TYR A 354 23.54 7.51 -12.62
C TYR A 354 24.74 6.93 -11.86
N PRO A 355 25.92 6.86 -12.49
CA PRO A 355 27.11 6.24 -11.86
C PRO A 355 27.59 6.89 -10.58
N ASP A 356 27.30 8.16 -10.39
CA ASP A 356 27.75 9.02 -9.27
C ASP A 356 26.70 9.16 -8.16
N MET A 357 25.57 8.46 -8.25
CA MET A 357 24.53 8.49 -7.21
C MET A 357 24.98 7.79 -5.93
N THR A 358 24.71 8.45 -4.82
CA THR A 358 24.86 7.87 -3.47
C THR A 358 23.79 6.80 -3.20
N GLU A 359 23.98 5.96 -2.19
CA GLU A 359 23.00 4.96 -1.77
C GLU A 359 21.69 5.61 -1.26
N ASP A 360 21.77 6.79 -0.63
CA ASP A 360 20.60 7.54 -0.18
C ASP A 360 19.76 8.05 -1.37
N GLU A 361 20.41 8.53 -2.43
CA GLU A 361 19.73 8.94 -3.65
C GLU A 361 19.07 7.75 -4.35
N LYS A 362 19.76 6.62 -4.48
CA LYS A 362 19.20 5.37 -5.02
C LYS A 362 18.01 4.87 -4.21
N SER A 363 18.14 4.92 -2.87
CA SER A 363 17.05 4.58 -1.95
C SER A 363 15.85 5.51 -2.12
N SER A 364 16.08 6.80 -2.33
CA SER A 364 15.02 7.79 -2.58
C SER A 364 14.25 7.49 -3.87
N TRP A 365 14.95 7.12 -4.96
CA TRP A 365 14.31 6.70 -6.20
C TRP A 365 13.50 5.42 -6.06
N LEU A 366 14.06 4.41 -5.37
CA LEU A 366 13.35 3.17 -5.10
C LEU A 366 12.09 3.42 -4.26
N ASN A 367 12.20 4.19 -3.17
CA ASN A 367 11.08 4.54 -2.31
C ASN A 367 9.99 5.32 -3.06
N PHE A 368 10.36 6.25 -3.94
CA PHE A 368 9.42 6.93 -4.80
C PHE A 368 8.69 5.95 -5.72
N THR A 369 9.43 5.09 -6.42
CA THR A 369 8.87 4.10 -7.35
C THR A 369 7.92 3.14 -6.66
N MET A 370 8.29 2.60 -5.51
CA MET A 370 7.44 1.71 -4.73
C MET A 370 6.18 2.41 -4.21
N THR A 371 6.29 3.67 -3.77
CA THR A 371 5.12 4.48 -3.36
C THR A 371 4.22 4.82 -4.56
N PHE A 372 4.80 5.18 -5.71
CA PHE A 372 4.06 5.42 -6.94
C PHE A 372 3.22 4.20 -7.32
N GLN A 373 3.79 3.02 -7.28
CA GLN A 373 3.11 1.76 -7.56
C GLN A 373 1.94 1.49 -6.61
N GLN A 374 2.02 1.92 -5.34
CA GLN A 374 0.91 1.81 -4.39
C GLN A 374 -0.28 2.72 -4.73
N ILE A 375 -0.07 3.78 -5.50
CA ILE A 375 -1.14 4.73 -5.87
C ILE A 375 -1.79 4.34 -7.21
N THR A 376 -1.05 3.71 -8.14
CA THR A 376 -1.62 3.28 -9.43
C THR A 376 -2.77 2.29 -9.27
N GLY A 377 -2.67 1.35 -8.30
CA GLY A 377 -3.70 0.35 -8.03
C GLY A 377 -5.05 0.95 -7.63
N PRO A 378 -5.13 1.76 -6.57
CA PRO A 378 -6.36 2.46 -6.17
C PRO A 378 -6.97 3.33 -7.26
N VAL A 379 -6.13 4.06 -8.04
CA VAL A 379 -6.64 4.86 -9.17
C VAL A 379 -7.23 3.96 -10.25
N MET A 380 -6.63 2.79 -10.51
CA MET A 380 -7.18 1.81 -11.45
C MET A 380 -8.53 1.30 -10.96
N ALA A 381 -8.62 0.81 -9.73
CA ALA A 381 -9.86 0.28 -9.17
C ALA A 381 -10.97 1.33 -9.16
N LYS A 382 -10.74 2.50 -8.60
CA LYS A 382 -11.74 3.55 -8.48
C LYS A 382 -12.08 4.19 -9.83
N GLY A 383 -11.09 4.46 -10.67
CA GLY A 383 -11.30 5.14 -11.95
C GLY A 383 -11.88 4.24 -13.04
N VAL A 384 -11.58 2.95 -13.04
CA VAL A 384 -12.06 2.00 -14.05
C VAL A 384 -13.29 1.25 -13.56
N GLU A 385 -13.18 0.53 -12.45
CA GLU A 385 -14.21 -0.40 -12.02
C GLU A 385 -15.36 0.32 -11.32
N ASP A 386 -15.06 1.25 -10.42
CA ASP A 386 -16.07 1.96 -9.63
C ASP A 386 -16.64 3.20 -10.33
N THR A 387 -16.06 3.65 -11.46
CA THR A 387 -16.50 4.88 -12.15
C THR A 387 -16.76 4.64 -13.64
N ALA A 388 -15.78 4.13 -14.41
CA ALA A 388 -15.94 4.03 -15.86
C ALA A 388 -16.90 2.92 -16.29
N PHE A 389 -17.03 1.84 -15.51
CA PHE A 389 -17.98 0.76 -15.77
C PHE A 389 -19.40 1.08 -15.27
N TYR A 390 -19.57 2.07 -14.41
CA TYR A 390 -20.87 2.58 -14.00
C TYR A 390 -21.38 3.61 -15.01
#